data_0b3e8bd72677bb4a83ff1704c3bb45fa
#
_entry.id   0b3e8bd72677bb4a83ff1704c3bb45fa
#
_cell.length_a   1.000
_cell.length_b   1.000
_cell.length_c   1.000
_cell.angle_alpha   90.00
_cell.angle_beta   90.00
_cell.angle_gamma   90.00
#
_symmetry.space_group_name_H-M   'P 1'
#
loop_
_entity.id
_entity.type
_entity.pdbx_description
1 polymer ?
#
loop_
_entity_poly.entity_id
_entity_poly.type
_entity_poly.pdbx_seq_one_letter_code
_entity_poly.pdbx_strand_id
1 'polypeptide(L)'
;VGSAEAQAVDRGNTPVLVPQAGSLGAVGVIRSLGAAGYPVHACAEDAAALGLHSRHALTARVHPPTSSPEFLPWVRETVRALGIRAIVPSESFLLGLRPALDELGSLIPFLEPSVLQVAFSKADLVSALEGDPQLPPGFVVEGELPPVERLALLGGPLWLKADAVHGRAGAPSRVLRVDDPARALAELGRWLPHYRRVLVQGHVPGAGVGVFFLMVNGHPRARFAHRRIHEVPHTGGVSSFRESVHYPEIEAHALSVLRRIGWNGVAMLEYRRDPRTREFRLLELNARFWGSLHLALAAGVDFPRLLLDAWLGGREPEPSWRPGVRCRQTIPGEVRHVWSVLRDAGVSRRDKLRTVARFAALTLDPRIHSDLWWPGDRGLAVRETARWARETTETVARRMRPRLKQSLYSGARAAGLFRLSRLLTRRGLRIVCWHGTSLADEHRVFPGLFLSPDDLERRLLALHRYQVLPLEEAVQRLRAGTLPPAAVALTIDDGFHGTLRHAWPALQRHGFPATLYATTYHARSGTPVFRLLVQWAFRESKEPVLDLSELGVGMVGAVRMTGGAEQTEAMWRMIRQAEERFSEPERQALADRIAAALNVDLGPVRAGRWLSLASVDEL
;
A
#
# COMPACT_ATOMS: atom_id res chain seq x y z
N VAL A 1 -1.29 51.88 -22.02
CA VAL A 1 -1.48 50.47 -21.58
C VAL A 1 -0.28 50.15 -20.70
N GLY A 2 -0.44 50.33 -19.37
CA GLY A 2 0.64 50.15 -18.41
C GLY A 2 1.09 48.69 -18.37
N SER A 3 2.39 48.45 -18.46
CA SER A 3 3.07 47.21 -18.14
C SER A 3 2.87 46.94 -16.64
N ALA A 4 1.92 46.06 -16.28
CA ALA A 4 1.86 45.54 -14.91
C ALA A 4 3.13 44.73 -14.65
N GLU A 5 4.06 45.31 -13.88
CA GLU A 5 5.23 44.60 -13.37
C GLU A 5 4.80 43.30 -12.73
N ALA A 6 5.40 42.19 -13.15
CA ALA A 6 5.16 40.89 -12.54
C ALA A 6 5.61 40.97 -11.07
N GLN A 7 4.67 40.93 -10.15
CA GLN A 7 4.96 40.88 -8.72
C GLN A 7 5.84 39.67 -8.45
N ALA A 8 6.98 39.88 -7.80
CA ALA A 8 7.86 38.77 -7.39
C ALA A 8 7.11 37.87 -6.40
N VAL A 9 7.05 36.58 -6.69
CA VAL A 9 6.37 35.58 -5.84
C VAL A 9 7.19 35.39 -4.55
N ASP A 10 6.58 35.65 -3.41
CA ASP A 10 7.22 35.47 -2.10
C ASP A 10 7.17 34.00 -1.67
N ARG A 11 8.08 33.21 -2.23
CA ARG A 11 8.20 31.78 -1.99
C ARG A 11 8.66 31.47 -0.56
N GLY A 12 9.60 32.23 -0.02
CA GLY A 12 10.21 32.01 1.30
C GLY A 12 9.21 32.14 2.46
N ASN A 13 8.22 33.00 2.32
CA ASN A 13 7.17 33.24 3.33
C ASN A 13 5.87 32.46 3.04
N THR A 14 5.92 31.43 2.19
CA THR A 14 4.76 30.59 1.88
C THR A 14 5.01 29.13 2.29
N PRO A 15 4.81 28.77 3.58
CA PRO A 15 4.90 27.39 4.03
C PRO A 15 3.85 26.50 3.38
N VAL A 16 4.29 25.37 2.82
CA VAL A 16 3.47 24.47 2.01
C VAL A 16 3.37 23.11 2.66
N LEU A 17 2.15 22.61 2.88
CA LEU A 17 1.91 21.23 3.30
C LEU A 17 1.78 20.32 2.08
N VAL A 18 2.61 19.29 2.00
CA VAL A 18 2.58 18.27 0.94
C VAL A 18 2.15 16.92 1.54
N PRO A 19 0.88 16.54 1.37
CA PRO A 19 0.36 15.27 1.88
C PRO A 19 0.74 14.08 1.00
N GLN A 20 0.44 12.87 1.51
CA GLN A 20 0.71 11.60 0.83
C GLN A 20 2.18 11.45 0.38
N ALA A 21 3.11 11.85 1.24
CA ALA A 21 4.55 11.84 0.95
C ALA A 21 5.14 10.46 0.60
N GLY A 22 4.35 9.37 0.70
CA GLY A 22 4.73 8.04 0.23
C GLY A 22 4.63 7.86 -1.28
N SER A 23 3.88 8.70 -1.99
CA SER A 23 3.71 8.59 -3.45
C SER A 23 4.87 9.25 -4.22
N LEU A 24 5.22 8.70 -5.39
CA LEU A 24 6.24 9.30 -6.26
C LEU A 24 5.86 10.71 -6.74
N GLY A 25 4.57 10.96 -6.92
CA GLY A 25 4.06 12.29 -7.26
C GLY A 25 4.39 13.31 -6.17
N ALA A 26 4.08 12.97 -4.91
CA ALA A 26 4.39 13.84 -3.78
C ALA A 26 5.90 14.03 -3.57
N VAL A 27 6.72 13.00 -3.80
CA VAL A 27 8.19 13.14 -3.79
C VAL A 27 8.65 14.15 -4.85
N GLY A 28 8.06 14.10 -6.06
CA GLY A 28 8.33 15.09 -7.12
C GLY A 28 7.94 16.51 -6.71
N VAL A 29 6.78 16.67 -6.07
CA VAL A 29 6.30 17.96 -5.52
C VAL A 29 7.24 18.49 -4.45
N ILE A 30 7.62 17.67 -3.46
CA ILE A 30 8.54 18.05 -2.38
C ILE A 30 9.88 18.56 -2.95
N ARG A 31 10.44 17.82 -3.92
CA ARG A 31 11.71 18.18 -4.58
C ARG A 31 11.61 19.48 -5.36
N SER A 32 10.55 19.64 -6.15
CA SER A 32 10.32 20.83 -6.96
C SER A 32 10.16 22.08 -6.08
N LEU A 33 9.23 22.05 -5.14
CA LEU A 33 8.91 23.19 -4.29
C LEU A 33 10.07 23.56 -3.35
N GLY A 34 10.72 22.56 -2.74
CA GLY A 34 11.88 22.81 -1.89
C GLY A 34 13.08 23.38 -2.67
N ALA A 35 13.32 22.90 -3.90
CA ALA A 35 14.34 23.46 -4.78
C ALA A 35 13.99 24.89 -5.26
N ALA A 36 12.70 25.22 -5.39
CA ALA A 36 12.21 26.54 -5.74
C ALA A 36 12.22 27.55 -4.57
N GLY A 37 12.59 27.11 -3.35
CA GLY A 37 12.68 27.96 -2.15
C GLY A 37 11.42 28.04 -1.30
N TYR A 38 10.42 27.19 -1.53
CA TYR A 38 9.27 27.08 -0.63
C TYR A 38 9.63 26.30 0.64
N PRO A 39 9.20 26.73 1.84
CA PRO A 39 9.26 25.92 3.06
C PRO A 39 8.29 24.74 2.98
N VAL A 40 8.80 23.55 2.65
CA VAL A 40 7.98 22.34 2.43
C VAL A 40 7.84 21.53 3.71
N HIS A 41 6.60 21.30 4.14
CA HIS A 41 6.25 20.42 5.24
C HIS A 41 5.60 19.15 4.68
N ALA A 42 6.30 18.02 4.74
CA ALA A 42 5.81 16.75 4.21
C ALA A 42 4.99 15.98 5.25
N CYS A 43 3.87 15.38 4.86
CA CYS A 43 3.13 14.49 5.76
C CYS A 43 2.61 13.22 5.07
N ALA A 44 2.43 12.15 5.87
CA ALA A 44 1.91 10.86 5.45
C ALA A 44 1.30 10.09 6.63
N GLU A 45 0.50 9.07 6.36
CA GLU A 45 0.00 8.14 7.39
C GLU A 45 1.11 7.20 7.90
N ASP A 46 2.01 6.79 7.01
CA ASP A 46 3.11 5.88 7.32
C ASP A 46 4.42 6.64 7.57
N ALA A 47 5.01 6.44 8.73
CA ALA A 47 6.32 7.01 9.09
C ALA A 47 7.46 6.56 8.15
N ALA A 48 7.30 5.43 7.46
CA ALA A 48 8.25 4.94 6.47
C ALA A 48 8.07 5.56 5.08
N ALA A 49 7.11 6.49 4.90
CA ALA A 49 6.82 7.14 3.63
C ALA A 49 8.05 7.87 3.08
N LEU A 50 8.36 7.60 1.82
CA LEU A 50 9.63 7.99 1.18
C LEU A 50 9.91 9.50 1.26
N GLY A 51 8.92 10.33 0.93
CA GLY A 51 9.06 11.79 0.89
C GLY A 51 9.29 12.44 2.26
N LEU A 52 8.94 11.77 3.37
CA LEU A 52 9.26 12.25 4.73
C LEU A 52 10.79 12.30 4.98
N HIS A 53 11.57 11.63 4.16
CA HIS A 53 13.03 11.56 4.26
C HIS A 53 13.75 12.37 3.18
N SER A 54 13.02 13.17 2.40
CA SER A 54 13.62 14.06 1.41
C SER A 54 14.35 15.22 2.09
N ARG A 55 15.55 15.55 1.58
CA ARG A 55 16.29 16.73 2.04
C ARG A 55 15.58 18.06 1.69
N HIS A 56 14.61 18.01 0.79
CA HIS A 56 13.80 19.16 0.39
C HIS A 56 12.57 19.39 1.27
N ALA A 57 12.30 18.49 2.22
CA ALA A 57 11.29 18.68 3.26
C ALA A 57 11.91 19.38 4.46
N LEU A 58 11.36 20.54 4.84
CA LEU A 58 11.77 21.27 6.05
C LEU A 58 11.37 20.53 7.31
N THR A 59 10.16 19.96 7.33
CA THR A 59 9.69 19.05 8.39
C THR A 59 8.95 17.85 7.82
N ALA A 60 8.96 16.75 8.59
CA ALA A 60 8.26 15.52 8.30
C ALA A 60 7.29 15.19 9.44
N ARG A 61 6.02 14.92 9.12
CA ARG A 61 4.97 14.62 10.10
C ARG A 61 4.17 13.39 9.71
N VAL A 62 3.77 12.61 10.71
CA VAL A 62 2.83 11.50 10.54
C VAL A 62 1.45 12.00 10.95
N HIS A 63 0.45 11.72 10.13
CA HIS A 63 -0.94 12.07 10.42
C HIS A 63 -1.80 10.83 10.65
N PRO A 64 -2.90 10.94 11.42
CA PRO A 64 -3.89 9.87 11.55
C PRO A 64 -4.49 9.50 10.19
N PRO A 65 -5.06 8.30 10.02
CA PRO A 65 -5.79 7.93 8.81
C PRO A 65 -6.82 9.00 8.42
N THR A 66 -6.92 9.31 7.13
CA THR A 66 -7.82 10.37 6.62
C THR A 66 -9.30 10.13 6.92
N SER A 67 -9.68 8.88 7.24
CA SER A 67 -11.01 8.48 7.69
C SER A 67 -11.21 8.57 9.22
N SER A 68 -10.15 8.83 9.99
CA SER A 68 -10.21 8.90 11.45
C SER A 68 -10.79 10.22 11.96
N PRO A 69 -11.54 10.21 13.07
CA PRO A 69 -12.01 11.45 13.72
C PRO A 69 -10.88 12.42 14.12
N GLU A 70 -9.69 11.90 14.40
CA GLU A 70 -8.52 12.70 14.78
C GLU A 70 -7.88 13.45 13.61
N PHE A 71 -8.25 13.14 12.37
CA PHE A 71 -7.60 13.70 11.18
C PHE A 71 -7.81 15.23 11.07
N LEU A 72 -9.05 15.71 11.13
CA LEU A 72 -9.35 17.14 11.02
C LEU A 72 -8.73 17.97 12.17
N PRO A 73 -8.82 17.56 13.45
CA PRO A 73 -8.10 18.21 14.53
C PRO A 73 -6.59 18.31 14.26
N TRP A 74 -5.98 17.22 13.78
CA TRP A 74 -4.56 17.18 13.42
C TRP A 74 -4.21 18.17 12.30
N VAL A 75 -5.04 18.28 11.27
CA VAL A 75 -4.82 19.24 10.16
C VAL A 75 -4.87 20.67 10.68
N ARG A 76 -5.90 21.03 11.46
CA ARG A 76 -6.05 22.37 12.04
C ARG A 76 -4.85 22.78 12.92
N GLU A 77 -4.43 21.86 13.78
CA GLU A 77 -3.24 22.07 14.60
C GLU A 77 -1.98 22.27 13.76
N THR A 78 -1.77 21.40 12.75
CA THR A 78 -0.62 21.47 11.86
C THR A 78 -0.59 22.76 11.06
N VAL A 79 -1.71 23.19 10.49
CA VAL A 79 -1.85 24.46 9.76
C VAL A 79 -1.48 25.64 10.63
N ARG A 80 -1.98 25.67 11.88
CA ARG A 80 -1.71 26.75 12.83
C ARG A 80 -0.24 26.72 13.31
N ALA A 81 0.24 25.55 13.73
CA ALA A 81 1.57 25.42 14.34
C ALA A 81 2.71 25.69 13.35
N LEU A 82 2.51 25.38 12.07
CA LEU A 82 3.52 25.60 11.03
C LEU A 82 3.24 26.82 10.15
N GLY A 83 2.17 27.57 10.40
CA GLY A 83 1.77 28.72 9.60
C GLY A 83 1.50 28.35 8.13
N ILE A 84 0.94 27.17 7.86
CA ILE A 84 0.71 26.67 6.49
C ILE A 84 -0.16 27.65 5.72
N ARG A 85 0.33 28.05 4.55
CA ARG A 85 -0.37 28.96 3.63
C ARG A 85 -0.88 28.27 2.38
N ALA A 86 -0.31 27.09 2.02
CA ALA A 86 -0.80 26.29 0.91
C ALA A 86 -0.80 24.80 1.25
N ILE A 87 -1.84 24.07 0.81
CA ILE A 87 -1.94 22.62 0.88
C ILE A 87 -1.96 22.08 -0.54
N VAL A 88 -0.99 21.25 -0.90
CA VAL A 88 -0.94 20.63 -2.24
C VAL A 88 -2.07 19.62 -2.37
N PRO A 89 -2.90 19.68 -3.44
CA PRO A 89 -4.03 18.78 -3.61
C PRO A 89 -3.59 17.32 -3.78
N SER A 90 -4.20 16.43 -3.01
CA SER A 90 -4.12 14.98 -3.16
C SER A 90 -5.46 14.35 -2.84
N GLU A 91 -5.82 13.26 -3.51
CA GLU A 91 -7.18 12.72 -3.51
C GLU A 91 -7.68 12.33 -2.11
N SER A 92 -6.99 11.41 -1.42
CA SER A 92 -7.46 10.95 -0.10
C SER A 92 -7.45 12.06 0.96
N PHE A 93 -6.48 12.97 0.88
CA PHE A 93 -6.41 14.10 1.79
C PHE A 93 -7.57 15.07 1.58
N LEU A 94 -7.90 15.41 0.32
CA LEU A 94 -9.05 16.23 -0.03
C LEU A 94 -10.38 15.58 0.37
N LEU A 95 -10.51 14.27 0.19
CA LEU A 95 -11.70 13.54 0.66
C LEU A 95 -11.83 13.60 2.18
N GLY A 96 -10.74 13.50 2.93
CA GLY A 96 -10.73 13.68 4.38
C GLY A 96 -11.04 15.12 4.82
N LEU A 97 -10.68 16.11 4.00
CA LEU A 97 -10.96 17.53 4.28
C LEU A 97 -12.39 17.96 3.93
N ARG A 98 -13.20 17.14 3.22
CA ARG A 98 -14.54 17.54 2.77
C ARG A 98 -15.39 18.22 3.84
N PRO A 99 -15.47 17.75 5.10
CA PRO A 99 -16.28 18.39 6.13
C PRO A 99 -15.77 19.76 6.59
N ALA A 100 -14.55 20.15 6.20
CA ALA A 100 -13.89 21.40 6.60
C ALA A 100 -13.43 22.24 5.40
N LEU A 101 -13.97 22.00 4.19
CA LEU A 101 -13.58 22.76 2.99
C LEU A 101 -13.97 24.24 3.08
N ASP A 102 -15.03 24.60 3.76
CA ASP A 102 -15.41 26.01 4.00
C ASP A 102 -14.33 26.76 4.79
N GLU A 103 -13.64 26.06 5.70
CA GLU A 103 -12.57 26.62 6.55
C GLU A 103 -11.19 26.54 5.87
N LEU A 104 -10.84 25.36 5.34
CA LEU A 104 -9.49 25.04 4.87
C LEU A 104 -9.32 25.12 3.35
N GLY A 105 -10.42 25.23 2.61
CA GLY A 105 -10.39 25.21 1.15
C GLY A 105 -9.61 26.36 0.53
N SER A 106 -9.58 27.52 1.17
CA SER A 106 -8.80 28.69 0.74
C SER A 106 -7.28 28.44 0.74
N LEU A 107 -6.80 27.41 1.46
CA LEU A 107 -5.41 27.00 1.46
C LEU A 107 -5.05 26.08 0.30
N ILE A 108 -6.03 25.61 -0.49
CA ILE A 108 -5.81 24.67 -1.58
C ILE A 108 -5.82 25.43 -2.90
N PRO A 109 -4.68 25.49 -3.62
CA PRO A 109 -4.57 26.26 -4.85
C PRO A 109 -5.64 25.89 -5.87
N PHE A 110 -6.41 26.90 -6.33
CA PHE A 110 -7.46 26.79 -7.36
C PHE A 110 -8.56 25.76 -7.06
N LEU A 111 -8.80 25.46 -5.77
CA LEU A 111 -9.86 24.54 -5.39
C LEU A 111 -11.24 25.12 -5.77
N GLU A 112 -12.01 24.34 -6.52
CA GLU A 112 -13.41 24.60 -6.84
C GLU A 112 -14.26 23.45 -6.32
N PRO A 113 -14.90 23.59 -5.14
CA PRO A 113 -15.65 22.51 -4.51
C PRO A 113 -16.75 21.90 -5.38
N SER A 114 -17.38 22.71 -6.25
CA SER A 114 -18.49 22.28 -7.13
C SER A 114 -18.05 21.22 -8.16
N VAL A 115 -16.79 21.22 -8.58
CA VAL A 115 -16.27 20.28 -9.59
C VAL A 115 -15.53 19.09 -9.00
N LEU A 116 -15.26 19.08 -7.67
CA LEU A 116 -14.49 18.01 -7.03
C LEU A 116 -15.14 16.62 -7.20
N GLN A 117 -16.47 16.55 -7.14
CA GLN A 117 -17.15 15.27 -7.27
C GLN A 117 -16.93 14.65 -8.65
N VAL A 118 -17.06 15.44 -9.71
CA VAL A 118 -16.79 15.00 -11.08
C VAL A 118 -15.32 14.60 -11.25
N ALA A 119 -14.42 15.35 -10.62
CA ALA A 119 -12.99 15.10 -10.71
C ALA A 119 -12.51 13.81 -9.98
N PHE A 120 -13.21 13.39 -8.94
CA PHE A 120 -12.88 12.19 -8.15
C PHE A 120 -13.78 10.99 -8.41
N SER A 121 -14.73 11.10 -9.34
CA SER A 121 -15.61 10.01 -9.72
C SER A 121 -15.58 9.72 -11.22
N LYS A 122 -15.14 8.52 -11.56
CA LYS A 122 -15.17 8.03 -12.95
C LYS A 122 -16.60 7.94 -13.47
N ALA A 123 -17.56 7.57 -12.61
CA ALA A 123 -18.97 7.52 -12.96
C ALA A 123 -19.55 8.90 -13.26
N ASP A 124 -19.22 9.91 -12.43
CA ASP A 124 -19.72 11.27 -12.61
C ASP A 124 -19.03 11.96 -13.80
N LEU A 125 -17.74 11.68 -14.04
CA LEU A 125 -17.03 12.15 -15.21
C LEU A 125 -17.70 11.64 -16.50
N VAL A 126 -18.00 10.34 -16.59
CA VAL A 126 -18.68 9.76 -17.75
C VAL A 126 -20.05 10.38 -17.94
N SER A 127 -20.81 10.61 -16.87
CA SER A 127 -22.12 11.29 -16.95
C SER A 127 -21.98 12.76 -17.40
N ALA A 128 -20.99 13.49 -16.90
CA ALA A 128 -20.75 14.89 -17.30
C ALA A 128 -20.31 15.02 -18.77
N LEU A 129 -19.71 13.96 -19.33
CA LEU A 129 -19.24 13.88 -20.71
C LEU A 129 -20.16 13.06 -21.61
N GLU A 130 -21.41 12.82 -21.21
CA GLU A 130 -22.35 12.06 -22.03
C GLU A 130 -22.40 12.58 -23.47
N GLY A 131 -22.41 11.65 -24.44
CA GLY A 131 -22.33 11.94 -25.86
C GLY A 131 -20.93 12.21 -26.42
N ASP A 132 -19.89 12.22 -25.59
CA ASP A 132 -18.51 12.40 -26.06
C ASP A 132 -18.02 11.11 -26.76
N PRO A 133 -17.64 11.17 -28.07
CA PRO A 133 -17.25 9.99 -28.83
C PRO A 133 -15.92 9.39 -28.38
N GLN A 134 -15.16 10.12 -27.56
CA GLN A 134 -13.88 9.64 -27.03
C GLN A 134 -14.04 8.88 -25.71
N LEU A 135 -15.24 8.75 -25.16
CA LEU A 135 -15.48 7.85 -24.04
C LEU A 135 -15.43 6.38 -24.50
N PRO A 136 -14.88 5.46 -23.69
CA PRO A 136 -15.04 4.03 -23.93
C PRO A 136 -16.52 3.63 -23.91
N PRO A 137 -16.93 2.61 -24.66
CA PRO A 137 -18.24 2.00 -24.49
C PRO A 137 -18.48 1.62 -23.03
N GLY A 138 -19.60 2.04 -22.46
CA GLY A 138 -19.89 1.77 -21.06
C GLY A 138 -21.12 2.48 -20.56
N PHE A 139 -21.48 2.26 -19.30
CA PHE A 139 -22.60 2.88 -18.63
C PHE A 139 -22.43 2.85 -17.11
N VAL A 140 -23.12 3.75 -16.44
CA VAL A 140 -23.16 3.79 -14.97
C VAL A 140 -24.32 2.95 -14.47
N VAL A 141 -24.08 2.14 -13.45
CA VAL A 141 -25.08 1.35 -12.72
C VAL A 141 -25.37 2.04 -11.40
N GLU A 142 -26.66 2.29 -11.15
CA GLU A 142 -27.15 2.94 -9.93
C GLU A 142 -28.45 2.26 -9.46
N GLY A 143 -28.43 1.71 -8.25
CA GLY A 143 -29.60 1.05 -7.66
C GLY A 143 -29.85 -0.37 -8.19
N GLU A 144 -30.27 -0.53 -9.42
CA GLU A 144 -30.70 -1.81 -10.00
C GLU A 144 -29.62 -2.47 -10.87
N LEU A 145 -29.63 -3.79 -10.89
CA LEU A 145 -28.73 -4.56 -11.76
C LEU A 145 -29.20 -4.48 -13.23
N PRO A 146 -28.28 -4.25 -14.18
CA PRO A 146 -28.62 -4.28 -15.59
C PRO A 146 -28.87 -5.73 -16.04
N PRO A 147 -29.63 -5.93 -17.13
CA PRO A 147 -29.71 -7.24 -17.77
C PRO A 147 -28.33 -7.68 -18.29
N VAL A 148 -28.06 -8.99 -18.25
CA VAL A 148 -26.73 -9.54 -18.64
C VAL A 148 -26.42 -9.27 -20.12
N GLU A 149 -27.41 -9.17 -20.97
CA GLU A 149 -27.31 -8.84 -22.40
C GLU A 149 -26.68 -7.45 -22.60
N ARG A 150 -27.02 -6.48 -21.74
CA ARG A 150 -26.43 -5.13 -21.79
C ARG A 150 -24.93 -5.15 -21.50
N LEU A 151 -24.49 -6.05 -20.61
CA LEU A 151 -23.06 -6.26 -20.33
C LEU A 151 -22.38 -6.93 -21.53
N ALA A 152 -23.03 -7.92 -22.14
CA ALA A 152 -22.50 -8.65 -23.28
C ALA A 152 -22.30 -7.75 -24.53
N LEU A 153 -23.15 -6.74 -24.72
CA LEU A 153 -23.03 -5.77 -25.82
C LEU A 153 -21.74 -4.93 -25.76
N LEU A 154 -21.11 -4.78 -24.59
CA LEU A 154 -19.84 -4.05 -24.47
C LEU A 154 -18.65 -4.85 -25.08
N GLY A 155 -18.80 -6.15 -25.31
CA GLY A 155 -17.79 -7.04 -25.87
C GLY A 155 -16.54 -7.18 -25.00
N GLY A 156 -15.77 -8.27 -25.20
CA GLY A 156 -14.47 -8.49 -24.57
C GLY A 156 -14.46 -8.42 -23.04
N PRO A 157 -13.30 -8.19 -22.41
CA PRO A 157 -13.21 -7.99 -20.97
C PRO A 157 -13.92 -6.71 -20.53
N LEU A 158 -14.62 -6.78 -19.40
CA LEU A 158 -15.30 -5.66 -18.77
C LEU A 158 -14.46 -5.12 -17.59
N TRP A 159 -14.57 -3.84 -17.35
CA TRP A 159 -13.99 -3.17 -16.19
C TRP A 159 -15.10 -2.62 -15.31
N LEU A 160 -15.19 -3.10 -14.08
CA LEU A 160 -16.05 -2.54 -13.05
C LEU A 160 -15.22 -1.55 -12.24
N LYS A 161 -15.71 -0.31 -12.11
CA LYS A 161 -15.00 0.77 -11.40
C LYS A 161 -15.96 1.45 -10.42
N ALA A 162 -15.59 1.45 -9.15
CA ALA A 162 -16.32 2.16 -8.09
C ALA A 162 -15.35 3.08 -7.34
N ASP A 163 -15.77 4.32 -7.13
CA ASP A 163 -14.93 5.34 -6.52
C ASP A 163 -15.35 5.59 -5.06
N ALA A 164 -14.38 5.88 -4.18
CA ALA A 164 -14.60 6.10 -2.75
C ALA A 164 -15.61 7.23 -2.47
N VAL A 165 -15.71 8.22 -3.37
CA VAL A 165 -16.67 9.32 -3.26
C VAL A 165 -18.13 8.84 -3.27
N HIS A 166 -18.40 7.69 -3.86
CA HIS A 166 -19.69 7.00 -3.85
C HIS A 166 -19.75 5.81 -2.89
N GLY A 167 -18.67 5.56 -2.14
CA GLY A 167 -18.61 4.50 -1.15
C GLY A 167 -19.52 4.76 0.04
N ARG A 168 -20.30 3.75 0.46
CA ARG A 168 -21.07 3.74 1.69
C ARG A 168 -20.18 3.23 2.83
N ALA A 169 -20.36 3.78 4.03
CA ALA A 169 -19.57 3.40 5.22
C ALA A 169 -18.04 3.42 4.99
N GLY A 170 -17.55 4.37 4.18
CA GLY A 170 -16.11 4.52 3.92
C GLY A 170 -15.50 3.50 2.96
N ALA A 171 -16.31 2.83 2.13
CA ALA A 171 -15.81 1.87 1.14
C ALA A 171 -14.75 2.51 0.20
N PRO A 172 -13.56 1.90 0.03
CA PRO A 172 -12.48 2.45 -0.78
C PRO A 172 -12.76 2.33 -2.28
N SER A 173 -12.06 3.11 -3.10
CA SER A 173 -12.10 2.94 -4.56
C SER A 173 -11.69 1.53 -4.98
N ARG A 174 -12.41 0.96 -5.95
CA ARG A 174 -12.21 -0.41 -6.43
C ARG A 174 -12.29 -0.49 -7.94
N VAL A 175 -11.37 -1.26 -8.55
CA VAL A 175 -11.36 -1.57 -9.98
C VAL A 175 -11.19 -3.07 -10.15
N LEU A 176 -12.01 -3.69 -10.99
CA LEU A 176 -11.96 -5.12 -11.28
C LEU A 176 -12.13 -5.36 -12.77
N ARG A 177 -11.24 -6.15 -13.36
CA ARG A 177 -11.39 -6.71 -14.70
C ARG A 177 -12.14 -8.04 -14.61
N VAL A 178 -13.13 -8.22 -15.46
CA VAL A 178 -13.94 -9.43 -15.55
C VAL A 178 -14.09 -9.82 -17.01
N ASP A 179 -13.79 -11.07 -17.34
CA ASP A 179 -13.80 -11.55 -18.73
C ASP A 179 -15.17 -12.12 -19.16
N ASP A 180 -16.06 -12.38 -18.20
CA ASP A 180 -17.39 -12.99 -18.42
C ASP A 180 -18.52 -12.05 -17.94
N PRO A 181 -19.54 -11.73 -18.78
CA PRO A 181 -20.67 -10.88 -18.41
C PRO A 181 -21.50 -11.39 -17.22
N ALA A 182 -21.73 -12.69 -17.09
CA ALA A 182 -22.48 -13.25 -15.97
C ALA A 182 -21.73 -13.08 -14.64
N ARG A 183 -20.41 -13.25 -14.67
CA ARG A 183 -19.55 -12.95 -13.51
C ARG A 183 -19.54 -11.45 -13.21
N ALA A 184 -19.53 -10.59 -14.21
CA ALA A 184 -19.61 -9.13 -14.00
C ALA A 184 -20.92 -8.74 -13.30
N LEU A 185 -22.06 -9.34 -13.71
CA LEU A 185 -23.35 -9.15 -13.06
C LEU A 185 -23.34 -9.58 -11.58
N ALA A 186 -22.75 -10.74 -11.29
CA ALA A 186 -22.61 -11.24 -9.92
C ALA A 186 -21.72 -10.32 -9.06
N GLU A 187 -20.62 -9.78 -9.61
CA GLU A 187 -19.78 -8.81 -8.91
C GLU A 187 -20.50 -7.47 -8.69
N LEU A 188 -21.28 -6.98 -9.66
CA LEU A 188 -22.12 -5.78 -9.48
C LEU A 188 -23.11 -5.96 -8.33
N GLY A 189 -23.77 -7.13 -8.24
CA GLY A 189 -24.66 -7.45 -7.14
C GLY A 189 -24.00 -7.39 -5.76
N ARG A 190 -22.70 -7.73 -5.70
CA ARG A 190 -21.89 -7.63 -4.47
C ARG A 190 -21.44 -6.19 -4.17
N TRP A 191 -21.31 -5.34 -5.19
CA TRP A 191 -20.77 -4.00 -5.03
C TRP A 191 -21.86 -2.94 -4.74
N LEU A 192 -23.05 -3.05 -5.36
CA LEU A 192 -24.12 -2.08 -5.21
C LEU A 192 -24.59 -1.83 -3.76
N PRO A 193 -24.56 -2.81 -2.81
CA PRO A 193 -24.79 -2.51 -1.40
C PRO A 193 -23.76 -1.55 -0.79
N HIS A 194 -22.54 -1.54 -1.31
CA HIS A 194 -21.41 -0.75 -0.80
C HIS A 194 -21.12 0.54 -1.57
N TYR A 195 -21.63 0.67 -2.79
CA TYR A 195 -21.42 1.85 -3.65
C TYR A 195 -22.73 2.32 -4.24
N ARG A 196 -22.93 3.64 -4.26
CA ARG A 196 -24.13 4.24 -4.88
C ARG A 196 -24.09 4.14 -6.41
N ARG A 197 -22.89 4.31 -6.99
CA ARG A 197 -22.64 4.31 -8.44
C ARG A 197 -21.45 3.42 -8.77
N VAL A 198 -21.57 2.62 -9.82
CA VAL A 198 -20.50 1.77 -10.35
C VAL A 198 -20.45 1.97 -11.87
N LEU A 199 -19.28 2.36 -12.39
CA LEU A 199 -19.06 2.43 -13.83
C LEU A 199 -18.71 1.04 -14.37
N VAL A 200 -19.45 0.60 -15.38
CA VAL A 200 -19.12 -0.58 -16.21
C VAL A 200 -18.58 -0.08 -17.53
N GLN A 201 -17.41 -0.56 -17.93
CA GLN A 201 -16.70 -0.09 -19.11
C GLN A 201 -16.10 -1.25 -19.90
N GLY A 202 -16.28 -1.25 -21.23
CA GLY A 202 -15.63 -2.19 -22.13
C GLY A 202 -14.12 -1.99 -22.15
N HIS A 203 -13.41 -3.03 -22.55
CA HIS A 203 -11.94 -2.99 -22.67
C HIS A 203 -11.50 -2.06 -23.81
N VAL A 204 -10.54 -1.19 -23.51
CA VAL A 204 -9.89 -0.32 -24.50
C VAL A 204 -8.48 -0.85 -24.77
N PRO A 205 -8.16 -1.29 -25.99
CA PRO A 205 -6.82 -1.74 -26.33
C PRO A 205 -5.84 -0.58 -26.44
N GLY A 206 -4.55 -0.89 -26.49
CA GLY A 206 -3.48 0.05 -26.77
C GLY A 206 -2.68 0.50 -25.56
N ALA A 207 -1.69 1.35 -25.82
CA ALA A 207 -0.78 1.88 -24.81
C ALA A 207 -1.43 3.04 -24.04
N GLY A 208 -1.08 3.14 -22.76
CA GLY A 208 -1.48 4.27 -21.91
C GLY A 208 -0.80 5.58 -22.34
N VAL A 209 -1.58 6.65 -22.43
CA VAL A 209 -1.14 8.02 -22.69
C VAL A 209 -1.65 8.90 -21.56
N GLY A 210 -0.79 9.72 -20.96
CA GLY A 210 -1.16 10.74 -20.00
C GLY A 210 -1.04 12.12 -20.62
N VAL A 211 -2.06 12.95 -20.45
CA VAL A 211 -2.02 14.37 -20.81
C VAL A 211 -2.27 15.19 -19.56
N PHE A 212 -1.44 16.19 -19.36
CA PHE A 212 -1.34 16.92 -18.10
C PHE A 212 -1.51 18.41 -18.35
N PHE A 213 -2.29 19.05 -17.49
CA PHE A 213 -2.54 20.48 -17.55
C PHE A 213 -2.41 21.14 -16.17
N LEU A 214 -1.98 22.39 -16.19
CA LEU A 214 -2.31 23.37 -15.16
C LEU A 214 -3.30 24.35 -15.77
N MET A 215 -4.53 24.34 -15.28
CA MET A 215 -5.59 25.24 -15.71
C MET A 215 -5.75 26.38 -14.71
N VAL A 216 -5.89 27.60 -15.19
CA VAL A 216 -6.18 28.78 -14.38
C VAL A 216 -7.23 29.62 -15.10
N ASN A 217 -8.42 29.77 -14.50
CA ASN A 217 -9.54 30.52 -15.07
C ASN A 217 -9.88 30.11 -16.52
N GLY A 218 -9.95 28.79 -16.77
CA GLY A 218 -10.28 28.21 -18.08
C GLY A 218 -9.15 28.26 -19.13
N HIS A 219 -7.98 28.77 -18.77
CA HIS A 219 -6.81 28.85 -19.65
C HIS A 219 -5.69 27.90 -19.20
N PRO A 220 -5.05 27.16 -20.14
CA PRO A 220 -3.89 26.35 -19.80
C PRO A 220 -2.68 27.26 -19.50
N ARG A 221 -2.02 27.05 -18.37
CA ARG A 221 -0.75 27.68 -17.98
C ARG A 221 0.44 26.79 -18.18
N ALA A 222 0.21 25.47 -18.19
CA ALA A 222 1.19 24.47 -18.57
C ALA A 222 0.46 23.27 -19.16
N ARG A 223 1.09 22.65 -20.14
CA ARG A 223 0.66 21.37 -20.73
C ARG A 223 1.84 20.43 -20.89
N PHE A 224 1.57 19.14 -20.84
CA PHE A 224 2.55 18.09 -21.03
C PHE A 224 1.87 16.82 -21.47
N ALA A 225 2.54 15.97 -22.25
CA ALA A 225 2.02 14.65 -22.55
C ALA A 225 3.11 13.58 -22.54
N HIS A 226 2.74 12.36 -22.18
CA HIS A 226 3.63 11.21 -22.24
C HIS A 226 2.91 9.95 -22.69
N ARG A 227 3.67 9.00 -23.24
CA ARG A 227 3.25 7.63 -23.44
C ARG A 227 3.92 6.70 -22.44
N ARG A 228 3.21 5.66 -22.03
CA ARG A 228 3.76 4.57 -21.23
C ARG A 228 4.49 3.59 -22.15
N ILE A 229 5.72 3.26 -21.80
CA ILE A 229 6.52 2.25 -22.51
C ILE A 229 6.40 0.90 -21.78
N HIS A 230 6.50 0.94 -20.43
CA HIS A 230 6.26 -0.21 -19.57
C HIS A 230 5.25 0.12 -18.48
N GLU A 231 4.40 -0.86 -18.17
CA GLU A 231 3.40 -0.81 -17.10
C GLU A 231 3.61 -1.95 -16.10
N VAL A 232 3.09 -1.83 -14.90
CA VAL A 232 3.15 -2.85 -13.84
C VAL A 232 1.73 -3.13 -13.34
N PRO A 233 1.22 -4.36 -13.57
CA PRO A 233 1.79 -5.46 -14.37
C PRO A 233 1.90 -5.11 -15.86
N HIS A 234 2.65 -5.91 -16.63
CA HIS A 234 2.89 -5.65 -18.08
C HIS A 234 1.61 -5.69 -18.93
N THR A 235 0.53 -6.28 -18.43
CA THR A 235 -0.79 -6.36 -19.09
C THR A 235 -1.63 -5.08 -18.92
N GLY A 236 -1.12 -4.10 -18.20
CA GLY A 236 -1.80 -2.82 -17.91
C GLY A 236 -1.76 -2.47 -16.44
N GLY A 237 -1.47 -1.23 -16.12
CA GLY A 237 -1.36 -0.76 -14.73
C GLY A 237 -0.58 0.54 -14.61
N VAL A 238 0.15 0.70 -13.50
CA VAL A 238 0.93 1.91 -13.24
C VAL A 238 2.17 1.96 -14.14
N SER A 239 2.49 3.13 -14.69
CA SER A 239 3.67 3.32 -15.53
C SER A 239 4.97 3.21 -14.74
N SER A 240 5.87 2.32 -15.17
CA SER A 240 7.24 2.19 -14.66
C SER A 240 8.28 2.80 -15.58
N PHE A 241 8.00 2.90 -16.88
CA PHE A 241 8.86 3.53 -17.88
C PHE A 241 8.01 4.31 -18.88
N ARG A 242 8.36 5.55 -19.17
CA ARG A 242 7.58 6.47 -20.00
C ARG A 242 8.47 7.46 -20.73
N GLU A 243 7.91 8.07 -21.78
CA GLU A 243 8.55 9.00 -22.67
C GLU A 243 7.64 10.20 -22.95
N SER A 244 8.19 11.41 -22.97
CA SER A 244 7.47 12.62 -23.36
C SER A 244 7.16 12.62 -24.85
N VAL A 245 5.92 12.93 -25.22
CA VAL A 245 5.42 12.89 -26.60
C VAL A 245 4.41 13.99 -26.84
N HIS A 246 4.28 14.45 -28.10
CA HIS A 246 3.18 15.30 -28.51
C HIS A 246 2.10 14.48 -29.20
N TYR A 247 0.85 14.68 -28.74
CA TYR A 247 -0.35 14.17 -29.38
C TYR A 247 -1.40 15.29 -29.47
N PRO A 248 -1.29 16.18 -30.47
CA PRO A 248 -2.13 17.40 -30.55
C PRO A 248 -3.63 17.12 -30.47
N GLU A 249 -4.10 16.03 -31.09
CA GLU A 249 -5.50 15.61 -31.08
C GLU A 249 -5.99 15.23 -29.66
N ILE A 250 -5.15 14.48 -28.91
CA ILE A 250 -5.48 14.09 -27.54
C ILE A 250 -5.37 15.28 -26.59
N GLU A 251 -4.37 16.14 -26.80
CA GLU A 251 -4.15 17.37 -26.02
C GLU A 251 -5.32 18.35 -26.20
N ALA A 252 -5.82 18.52 -27.44
CA ALA A 252 -6.97 19.37 -27.74
C ALA A 252 -8.26 18.81 -27.09
N HIS A 253 -8.48 17.50 -27.20
CA HIS A 253 -9.62 16.84 -26.53
C HIS A 253 -9.53 17.00 -25.00
N ALA A 254 -8.38 16.74 -24.38
CA ALA A 254 -8.19 16.88 -22.93
C ALA A 254 -8.49 18.31 -22.45
N LEU A 255 -8.05 19.32 -23.20
CA LEU A 255 -8.35 20.73 -22.91
C LEU A 255 -9.87 21.02 -23.01
N SER A 256 -10.55 20.47 -24.00
CA SER A 256 -12.02 20.62 -24.14
C SER A 256 -12.76 20.00 -22.97
N VAL A 257 -12.35 18.81 -22.51
CA VAL A 257 -12.91 18.14 -21.33
C VAL A 257 -12.75 19.02 -20.08
N LEU A 258 -11.53 19.52 -19.82
CA LEU A 258 -11.26 20.34 -18.64
C LEU A 258 -12.08 21.65 -18.65
N ARG A 259 -12.26 22.28 -19.82
CA ARG A 259 -13.12 23.44 -19.97
C ARG A 259 -14.60 23.12 -19.76
N ARG A 260 -15.06 22.00 -20.31
CA ARG A 260 -16.47 21.55 -20.17
C ARG A 260 -16.86 21.31 -18.70
N ILE A 261 -15.95 20.74 -17.89
CA ILE A 261 -16.20 20.52 -16.46
C ILE A 261 -15.85 21.73 -15.58
N GLY A 262 -15.29 22.82 -16.13
CA GLY A 262 -14.89 24.00 -15.37
C GLY A 262 -13.67 23.79 -14.47
N TRP A 263 -12.75 22.87 -14.84
CA TRP A 263 -11.62 22.52 -13.99
C TRP A 263 -10.58 23.65 -13.89
N ASN A 264 -10.10 23.91 -12.66
CA ASN A 264 -8.95 24.74 -12.36
C ASN A 264 -7.92 23.94 -11.52
N GLY A 265 -6.64 24.33 -11.62
CA GLY A 265 -5.55 23.59 -10.95
C GLY A 265 -4.92 22.53 -11.85
N VAL A 266 -4.15 21.62 -11.22
CA VAL A 266 -3.46 20.52 -11.93
C VAL A 266 -4.39 19.36 -12.21
N ALA A 267 -4.25 18.77 -13.40
CA ALA A 267 -5.01 17.61 -13.82
C ALA A 267 -4.19 16.69 -14.73
N MET A 268 -4.43 15.39 -14.61
CA MET A 268 -3.96 14.37 -15.56
C MET A 268 -5.18 13.68 -16.15
N LEU A 269 -5.31 13.68 -17.46
CA LEU A 269 -6.28 12.85 -18.18
C LEU A 269 -5.55 11.64 -18.74
N GLU A 270 -6.10 10.47 -18.44
CA GLU A 270 -5.54 9.20 -18.88
C GLU A 270 -6.30 8.65 -20.08
N TYR A 271 -5.57 8.34 -21.13
CA TYR A 271 -6.08 7.78 -22.37
C TYR A 271 -5.45 6.44 -22.67
N ARG A 272 -6.14 5.65 -23.51
CA ARG A 272 -5.51 4.59 -24.30
C ARG A 272 -5.61 4.92 -25.77
N ARG A 273 -4.56 4.61 -26.51
CA ARG A 273 -4.47 4.82 -27.94
C ARG A 273 -4.16 3.52 -28.65
N ASP A 274 -5.10 3.07 -29.49
CA ASP A 274 -4.90 1.86 -30.31
C ASP A 274 -3.79 2.13 -31.35
N PRO A 275 -2.73 1.32 -31.40
CA PRO A 275 -1.63 1.52 -32.34
C PRO A 275 -2.02 1.25 -33.79
N ARG A 276 -3.11 0.49 -34.06
CA ARG A 276 -3.57 0.14 -35.39
C ARG A 276 -4.50 1.19 -35.97
N THR A 277 -5.56 1.55 -35.24
CA THR A 277 -6.57 2.50 -35.70
C THR A 277 -6.19 3.96 -35.41
N ARG A 278 -5.24 4.19 -34.50
CA ARG A 278 -4.88 5.48 -33.91
C ARG A 278 -6.00 6.13 -33.09
N GLU A 279 -7.14 5.49 -32.96
CA GLU A 279 -8.21 5.96 -32.10
C GLU A 279 -7.75 6.03 -30.63
N PHE A 280 -8.30 6.98 -29.89
CA PHE A 280 -8.03 7.13 -28.47
C PHE A 280 -9.33 7.17 -27.68
N ARG A 281 -9.27 6.77 -26.39
CA ARG A 281 -10.40 6.80 -25.48
C ARG A 281 -9.94 7.32 -24.12
N LEU A 282 -10.73 8.23 -23.55
CA LEU A 282 -10.52 8.79 -22.23
C LEU A 282 -10.95 7.77 -21.16
N LEU A 283 -10.03 7.37 -20.27
CA LEU A 283 -10.30 6.40 -19.21
C LEU A 283 -10.68 7.03 -17.88
N GLU A 284 -9.96 8.10 -17.49
CA GLU A 284 -10.15 8.77 -16.22
C GLU A 284 -9.51 10.16 -16.17
N LEU A 285 -9.98 10.97 -15.23
CA LEU A 285 -9.38 12.23 -14.81
C LEU A 285 -8.78 12.04 -13.41
N ASN A 286 -7.53 12.45 -13.24
CA ASN A 286 -6.83 12.49 -11.97
C ASN A 286 -6.57 13.95 -11.59
N ALA A 287 -7.37 14.49 -10.68
CA ALA A 287 -7.37 15.89 -10.25
C ALA A 287 -6.33 16.16 -9.16
N ARG A 288 -5.13 15.68 -9.35
CA ARG A 288 -4.02 15.73 -8.40
C ARG A 288 -2.69 15.54 -9.12
N PHE A 289 -1.60 15.74 -8.41
CA PHE A 289 -0.30 15.32 -8.92
C PHE A 289 -0.23 13.80 -9.12
N TRP A 290 0.51 13.37 -10.12
CA TRP A 290 0.57 12.00 -10.62
C TRP A 290 1.93 11.36 -10.38
N GLY A 291 1.99 10.04 -10.35
CA GLY A 291 3.22 9.28 -10.06
C GLY A 291 4.34 9.46 -11.10
N SER A 292 4.03 9.88 -12.32
CA SER A 292 5.00 10.15 -13.39
C SER A 292 5.52 11.59 -13.45
N LEU A 293 5.31 12.42 -12.42
CA LEU A 293 5.66 13.84 -12.37
C LEU A 293 7.13 14.11 -12.73
N HIS A 294 8.04 13.24 -12.30
CA HIS A 294 9.48 13.39 -12.55
C HIS A 294 9.83 13.48 -14.05
N LEU A 295 9.04 12.86 -14.93
CA LEU A 295 9.24 13.01 -16.38
C LEU A 295 8.95 14.42 -16.84
N ALA A 296 7.86 15.05 -16.37
CA ALA A 296 7.55 16.44 -16.70
C ALA A 296 8.65 17.40 -16.22
N LEU A 297 9.12 17.21 -14.97
CA LEU A 297 10.24 17.97 -14.41
C LEU A 297 11.51 17.82 -15.26
N ALA A 298 11.85 16.58 -15.66
CA ALA A 298 13.01 16.32 -16.52
C ALA A 298 12.87 16.88 -17.93
N ALA A 299 11.63 16.97 -18.45
CA ALA A 299 11.34 17.56 -19.76
C ALA A 299 11.31 19.09 -19.76
N GLY A 300 11.27 19.73 -18.58
CA GLY A 300 11.29 21.19 -18.43
C GLY A 300 9.98 21.81 -17.94
N VAL A 301 8.97 21.01 -17.57
CA VAL A 301 7.69 21.52 -17.03
C VAL A 301 7.59 21.27 -15.54
N ASP A 302 7.78 22.33 -14.76
CA ASP A 302 7.73 22.28 -13.30
C ASP A 302 6.33 22.63 -12.80
N PHE A 303 5.39 21.68 -12.93
CA PHE A 303 4.00 21.85 -12.53
C PHE A 303 3.80 22.27 -11.07
N PRO A 304 4.51 21.72 -10.06
CA PRO A 304 4.33 22.14 -8.68
C PRO A 304 4.68 23.60 -8.44
N ARG A 305 5.83 24.04 -8.96
CA ARG A 305 6.25 25.44 -8.86
C ARG A 305 5.26 26.35 -9.60
N LEU A 306 4.90 26.02 -10.83
CA LEU A 306 3.95 26.79 -11.64
C LEU A 306 2.57 26.92 -11.00
N LEU A 307 2.09 25.85 -10.32
CA LEU A 307 0.82 25.88 -9.59
C LEU A 307 0.84 26.94 -8.50
N LEU A 308 1.84 26.91 -7.63
CA LEU A 308 1.93 27.84 -6.50
C LEU A 308 2.27 29.26 -6.95
N ASP A 309 3.20 29.42 -7.90
CA ASP A 309 3.55 30.73 -8.45
C ASP A 309 2.31 31.39 -9.08
N ALA A 310 1.54 30.65 -9.89
CA ALA A 310 0.32 31.19 -10.51
C ALA A 310 -0.77 31.51 -9.46
N TRP A 311 -0.90 30.68 -8.41
CA TRP A 311 -1.87 30.92 -7.34
C TRP A 311 -1.51 32.16 -6.51
N LEU A 312 -0.22 32.43 -6.33
CA LEU A 312 0.30 33.65 -5.66
C LEU A 312 0.34 34.87 -6.57
N GLY A 313 -0.24 34.81 -7.76
CA GLY A 313 -0.34 35.93 -8.70
C GLY A 313 0.79 36.06 -9.71
N GLY A 314 1.74 35.13 -9.72
CA GLY A 314 2.82 35.06 -10.71
C GLY A 314 2.29 34.86 -12.13
N ARG A 315 2.90 35.53 -13.09
CA ARG A 315 2.53 35.47 -14.52
C ARG A 315 3.72 35.02 -15.35
N GLU A 316 3.98 33.69 -15.31
CA GLU A 316 4.98 33.10 -16.20
C GLU A 316 4.33 32.68 -17.54
N PRO A 317 5.06 32.73 -18.66
CA PRO A 317 4.59 32.18 -19.94
C PRO A 317 4.46 30.65 -19.84
N GLU A 318 3.64 30.07 -20.70
CA GLU A 318 3.51 28.60 -20.78
C GLU A 318 4.90 28.01 -21.14
N PRO A 319 5.40 27.05 -20.33
CA PRO A 319 6.72 26.48 -20.56
C PRO A 319 6.74 25.62 -21.82
N SER A 320 7.80 25.78 -22.62
CA SER A 320 8.10 24.80 -23.66
C SER A 320 8.77 23.56 -23.08
N TRP A 321 8.53 22.41 -23.68
CA TRP A 321 9.13 21.17 -23.22
C TRP A 321 9.63 20.30 -24.38
N ARG A 322 10.51 19.36 -24.07
CA ARG A 322 11.18 18.52 -25.06
C ARG A 322 10.49 17.16 -25.20
N PRO A 323 10.07 16.74 -26.41
CA PRO A 323 9.66 15.37 -26.66
C PRO A 323 10.87 14.41 -26.65
N GLY A 324 10.62 13.12 -26.48
CA GLY A 324 11.65 12.09 -26.46
C GLY A 324 12.43 11.95 -25.15
N VAL A 325 12.15 12.77 -24.14
CA VAL A 325 12.71 12.60 -22.79
C VAL A 325 12.14 11.34 -22.17
N ARG A 326 13.01 10.50 -21.57
CA ARG A 326 12.62 9.24 -20.95
C ARG A 326 12.88 9.26 -19.46
N CYS A 327 11.95 8.68 -18.69
CA CYS A 327 12.08 8.54 -17.25
C CYS A 327 11.56 7.19 -16.78
N ARG A 328 12.22 6.58 -15.80
CA ARG A 328 11.84 5.26 -15.28
C ARG A 328 12.01 5.15 -13.77
N GLN A 329 11.15 4.34 -13.17
CA GLN A 329 11.32 3.84 -11.82
C GLN A 329 12.04 2.49 -11.88
N THR A 330 13.37 2.48 -11.82
CA THR A 330 14.16 1.26 -11.98
C THR A 330 13.81 0.22 -10.89
N ILE A 331 13.82 0.65 -9.63
CA ILE A 331 13.48 -0.16 -8.44
C ILE A 331 12.41 0.59 -7.64
N PRO A 332 11.28 -0.06 -7.28
CA PRO A 332 10.88 -1.43 -7.62
C PRO A 332 10.15 -1.58 -8.98
N GLY A 333 9.78 -0.50 -9.66
CA GLY A 333 8.86 -0.48 -10.80
C GLY A 333 9.27 -1.43 -11.93
N GLU A 334 10.40 -1.18 -12.58
CA GLU A 334 10.87 -1.97 -13.72
C GLU A 334 11.20 -3.42 -13.34
N VAL A 335 11.71 -3.66 -12.12
CA VAL A 335 11.91 -5.03 -11.64
C VAL A 335 10.59 -5.77 -11.55
N ARG A 336 9.52 -5.13 -11.03
CA ARG A 336 8.18 -5.71 -10.99
C ARG A 336 7.60 -5.93 -12.40
N HIS A 337 7.87 -5.04 -13.36
CA HIS A 337 7.51 -5.23 -14.76
C HIS A 337 8.16 -6.49 -15.32
N VAL A 338 9.48 -6.63 -15.22
CA VAL A 338 10.22 -7.82 -15.66
C VAL A 338 9.66 -9.09 -15.00
N TRP A 339 9.41 -9.06 -13.70
CA TRP A 339 8.84 -10.20 -12.97
C TRP A 339 7.44 -10.56 -13.46
N SER A 340 6.61 -9.59 -13.82
CA SER A 340 5.27 -9.85 -14.36
C SER A 340 5.34 -10.55 -15.72
N VAL A 341 6.29 -10.15 -16.59
CA VAL A 341 6.55 -10.80 -17.88
C VAL A 341 7.09 -12.23 -17.70
N LEU A 342 8.05 -12.42 -16.79
CA LEU A 342 8.67 -13.73 -16.55
C LEU A 342 7.65 -14.77 -16.04
N ARG A 343 6.65 -14.34 -15.27
CA ARG A 343 5.62 -15.20 -14.70
C ARG A 343 4.46 -15.49 -15.64
N ASP A 344 4.29 -14.71 -16.69
CA ASP A 344 3.22 -14.91 -17.65
C ASP A 344 3.50 -16.14 -18.54
N ALA A 345 2.61 -17.14 -18.47
CA ALA A 345 2.72 -18.35 -19.26
C ALA A 345 2.50 -18.10 -20.77
N GLY A 346 1.76 -17.03 -21.11
CA GLY A 346 1.50 -16.65 -22.51
C GLY A 346 2.69 -15.99 -23.22
N VAL A 347 3.72 -15.56 -22.47
CA VAL A 347 4.91 -14.92 -23.05
C VAL A 347 5.97 -15.95 -23.42
N SER A 348 6.49 -15.88 -24.65
CA SER A 348 7.51 -16.81 -25.15
C SER A 348 8.84 -16.70 -24.36
N ARG A 349 9.60 -17.80 -24.30
CA ARG A 349 10.94 -17.81 -23.65
C ARG A 349 11.89 -16.77 -24.27
N ARG A 350 11.81 -16.57 -25.58
CA ARG A 350 12.62 -15.59 -26.32
C ARG A 350 12.30 -14.17 -25.88
N ASP A 351 11.02 -13.83 -25.71
CA ASP A 351 10.61 -12.50 -25.29
C ASP A 351 10.91 -12.25 -23.81
N LYS A 352 10.83 -13.27 -22.96
CA LYS A 352 11.32 -13.20 -21.56
C LYS A 352 12.81 -12.86 -21.50
N LEU A 353 13.64 -13.54 -22.29
CA LEU A 353 15.08 -13.24 -22.37
C LEU A 353 15.34 -11.83 -22.92
N ARG A 354 14.64 -11.43 -23.97
CA ARG A 354 14.73 -10.06 -24.52
C ARG A 354 14.36 -9.00 -23.46
N THR A 355 13.33 -9.26 -22.66
CA THR A 355 12.91 -8.33 -21.59
C THR A 355 14.00 -8.16 -20.55
N VAL A 356 14.66 -9.24 -20.12
CA VAL A 356 15.80 -9.18 -19.18
C VAL A 356 16.98 -8.42 -19.78
N ALA A 357 17.37 -8.74 -21.02
CA ALA A 357 18.46 -8.08 -21.71
C ALA A 357 18.18 -6.57 -21.91
N ARG A 358 16.93 -6.22 -22.29
CA ARG A 358 16.50 -4.84 -22.43
C ARG A 358 16.52 -4.10 -21.10
N PHE A 359 16.09 -4.74 -20.01
CA PHE A 359 16.16 -4.15 -18.66
C PHE A 359 17.60 -3.78 -18.31
N ALA A 360 18.58 -4.67 -18.55
CA ALA A 360 19.99 -4.41 -18.29
C ALA A 360 20.52 -3.25 -19.16
N ALA A 361 20.25 -3.28 -20.47
CA ALA A 361 20.66 -2.23 -21.40
C ALA A 361 20.11 -0.85 -21.02
N LEU A 362 18.80 -0.77 -20.69
CA LEU A 362 18.15 0.46 -20.25
C LEU A 362 18.68 0.97 -18.90
N THR A 363 19.19 0.08 -18.04
CA THR A 363 19.77 0.48 -16.75
C THR A 363 21.12 1.17 -16.92
N LEU A 364 21.83 0.88 -18.00
CA LEU A 364 23.11 1.47 -18.33
C LEU A 364 23.00 2.70 -19.25
N ASP A 365 21.83 3.06 -19.75
CA ASP A 365 21.65 4.22 -20.63
C ASP A 365 21.57 5.54 -19.81
N PRO A 366 22.60 6.41 -19.88
CA PRO A 366 22.67 7.62 -19.07
C PRO A 366 21.66 8.70 -19.51
N ARG A 367 21.02 8.53 -20.67
CA ARG A 367 20.01 9.47 -21.21
C ARG A 367 18.63 9.26 -20.58
N ILE A 368 18.44 8.19 -19.79
CA ILE A 368 17.18 7.88 -19.14
C ILE A 368 17.20 8.45 -17.72
N HIS A 369 16.28 9.38 -17.46
CA HIS A 369 16.10 9.93 -16.11
C HIS A 369 15.48 8.90 -15.16
N SER A 370 15.76 9.08 -13.87
CA SER A 370 15.22 8.21 -12.81
C SER A 370 14.28 8.98 -11.91
N ASP A 371 13.16 8.37 -11.53
CA ASP A 371 12.25 8.93 -10.53
C ASP A 371 12.90 9.09 -9.15
N LEU A 372 13.79 8.18 -8.80
CA LEU A 372 14.40 8.13 -7.46
C LEU A 372 15.79 8.74 -7.42
N TRP A 373 16.63 8.46 -8.43
CA TRP A 373 17.99 8.99 -8.50
C TRP A 373 17.97 10.43 -8.99
N TRP A 374 17.69 11.35 -8.07
CA TRP A 374 17.49 12.77 -8.37
C TRP A 374 18.70 13.60 -7.92
N PRO A 375 19.19 14.56 -8.73
CA PRO A 375 20.26 15.45 -8.32
C PRO A 375 19.90 16.17 -7.01
N GLY A 376 20.82 16.12 -6.05
CA GLY A 376 20.60 16.76 -4.74
C GLY A 376 19.78 15.94 -3.73
N ASP A 377 19.12 14.83 -4.11
CA ASP A 377 18.31 14.01 -3.19
C ASP A 377 18.51 12.50 -3.38
N ARG A 378 19.76 12.10 -3.64
CA ARG A 378 20.15 10.71 -3.94
C ARG A 378 19.91 9.74 -2.78
N GLY A 379 19.88 10.25 -1.55
CA GLY A 379 19.62 9.46 -0.35
C GLY A 379 18.31 8.69 -0.38
N LEU A 380 17.27 9.25 -1.02
CA LEU A 380 15.99 8.56 -1.19
C LEU A 380 16.10 7.30 -2.07
N ALA A 381 16.90 7.35 -3.14
CA ALA A 381 17.12 6.20 -4.00
C ALA A 381 17.80 5.05 -3.25
N VAL A 382 18.82 5.35 -2.45
CA VAL A 382 19.51 4.37 -1.62
C VAL A 382 18.55 3.76 -0.59
N ARG A 383 17.78 4.60 0.10
CA ARG A 383 16.80 4.16 1.12
C ARG A 383 15.73 3.25 0.53
N GLU A 384 15.13 3.65 -0.59
CA GLU A 384 14.08 2.85 -1.25
C GLU A 384 14.62 1.52 -1.78
N THR A 385 15.82 1.55 -2.37
CA THR A 385 16.49 0.32 -2.82
C THR A 385 16.77 -0.64 -1.66
N ALA A 386 17.27 -0.13 -0.53
CA ALA A 386 17.54 -0.93 0.66
C ALA A 386 16.24 -1.49 1.27
N ARG A 387 15.18 -0.67 1.34
CA ARG A 387 13.86 -1.11 1.80
C ARG A 387 13.32 -2.24 0.91
N TRP A 388 13.30 -2.02 -0.39
CA TRP A 388 12.83 -3.01 -1.35
C TRP A 388 13.64 -4.31 -1.30
N ALA A 389 14.96 -4.22 -1.21
CA ALA A 389 15.84 -5.39 -1.08
C ALA A 389 15.50 -6.20 0.17
N ARG A 390 15.29 -5.54 1.31
CA ARG A 390 14.90 -6.18 2.57
C ARG A 390 13.53 -6.87 2.45
N GLU A 391 12.50 -6.16 1.98
CA GLU A 391 11.15 -6.71 1.80
C GLU A 391 11.13 -7.89 0.82
N THR A 392 11.89 -7.79 -0.27
CA THR A 392 12.01 -8.87 -1.26
C THR A 392 12.71 -10.08 -0.66
N THR A 393 13.80 -9.88 0.06
CA THR A 393 14.55 -10.95 0.72
C THR A 393 13.69 -11.67 1.76
N GLU A 394 12.96 -10.93 2.58
CA GLU A 394 12.01 -11.50 3.55
C GLU A 394 10.90 -12.30 2.86
N THR A 395 10.34 -11.78 1.76
CA THR A 395 9.29 -12.45 0.99
C THR A 395 9.79 -13.74 0.33
N VAL A 396 10.98 -13.71 -0.25
CA VAL A 396 11.63 -14.89 -0.83
C VAL A 396 11.94 -15.93 0.26
N ALA A 397 12.48 -15.48 1.39
CA ALA A 397 12.79 -16.36 2.51
C ALA A 397 11.55 -17.09 3.07
N ARG A 398 10.39 -16.38 3.14
CA ARG A 398 9.11 -16.99 3.56
C ARG A 398 8.58 -18.03 2.57
N ARG A 399 8.80 -17.82 1.25
CA ARG A 399 8.29 -18.71 0.18
C ARG A 399 9.20 -19.88 -0.14
N MET A 400 10.45 -19.86 0.32
CA MET A 400 11.41 -20.93 0.07
C MET A 400 10.96 -22.23 0.76
N ARG A 401 11.00 -23.35 0.01
CA ARG A 401 10.76 -24.68 0.59
C ARG A 401 11.75 -24.90 1.74
N PRO A 402 11.31 -25.47 2.88
CA PRO A 402 12.15 -25.62 4.07
C PRO A 402 13.53 -26.28 3.80
N ARG A 403 13.58 -27.28 2.93
CA ARG A 403 14.84 -27.98 2.55
C ARG A 403 15.83 -27.05 1.82
N LEU A 404 15.34 -26.23 0.87
CA LEU A 404 16.18 -25.28 0.14
C LEU A 404 16.70 -24.18 1.08
N LYS A 405 15.87 -23.71 2.00
CA LYS A 405 16.25 -22.76 3.03
C LYS A 405 17.35 -23.31 3.94
N GLN A 406 17.23 -24.58 4.38
CA GLN A 406 18.25 -25.25 5.17
C GLN A 406 19.58 -25.41 4.40
N SER A 407 19.53 -25.79 3.12
CA SER A 407 20.73 -25.92 2.28
C SER A 407 21.45 -24.59 2.11
N LEU A 408 20.72 -23.50 1.88
CA LEU A 408 21.29 -22.15 1.78
C LEU A 408 21.91 -21.69 3.11
N TYR A 409 21.26 -21.95 4.23
CA TYR A 409 21.83 -21.61 5.54
C TYR A 409 23.07 -22.44 5.85
N SER A 410 23.09 -23.72 5.48
CA SER A 410 24.25 -24.58 5.64
C SER A 410 25.42 -24.09 4.79
N GLY A 411 25.17 -23.72 3.53
CA GLY A 411 26.18 -23.13 2.64
C GLY A 411 26.70 -21.79 3.16
N ALA A 412 25.82 -20.89 3.60
CA ALA A 412 26.20 -19.61 4.19
C ALA A 412 27.02 -19.77 5.49
N ARG A 413 26.72 -20.82 6.29
CA ARG A 413 27.47 -21.17 7.49
C ARG A 413 28.88 -21.68 7.12
N ALA A 414 28.97 -22.59 6.14
CA ALA A 414 30.23 -23.11 5.64
C ALA A 414 31.13 -22.02 5.05
N ALA A 415 30.54 -21.08 4.31
CA ALA A 415 31.21 -19.91 3.75
C ALA A 415 31.60 -18.84 4.79
N GLY A 416 31.32 -19.04 6.07
CA GLY A 416 31.64 -18.08 7.13
C GLY A 416 30.78 -16.81 7.15
N LEU A 417 29.73 -16.70 6.31
CA LEU A 417 28.90 -15.50 6.20
C LEU A 417 28.21 -15.13 7.51
N PHE A 418 27.85 -16.11 8.34
CA PHE A 418 27.29 -15.83 9.67
C PHE A 418 28.34 -15.25 10.65
N ARG A 419 29.62 -15.61 10.49
CA ARG A 419 30.71 -15.00 11.28
C ARG A 419 30.91 -13.55 10.87
N LEU A 420 30.95 -13.28 9.57
CA LEU A 420 31.06 -11.93 9.02
C LEU A 420 29.88 -11.07 9.43
N SER A 421 28.64 -11.57 9.29
CA SER A 421 27.44 -10.86 9.73
C SER A 421 27.49 -10.49 11.22
N ARG A 422 27.89 -11.43 12.09
CA ARG A 422 28.04 -11.15 13.52
C ARG A 422 29.10 -10.09 13.81
N LEU A 423 30.20 -10.08 13.07
CA LEU A 423 31.24 -9.08 13.20
C LEU A 423 30.75 -7.68 12.80
N LEU A 424 30.11 -7.60 11.65
CA LEU A 424 29.59 -6.33 11.12
C LEU A 424 28.46 -5.73 11.98
N THR A 425 27.66 -6.59 12.61
CA THR A 425 26.51 -6.16 13.43
C THR A 425 26.77 -6.18 14.94
N ARG A 426 28.01 -6.36 15.37
CA ARG A 426 28.34 -6.54 16.81
C ARG A 426 28.05 -5.33 17.70
N ARG A 427 27.97 -4.13 17.11
CA ARG A 427 27.72 -2.87 17.84
C ARG A 427 26.23 -2.51 17.95
N GLY A 428 25.33 -3.35 17.43
CA GLY A 428 23.88 -3.13 17.50
C GLY A 428 23.21 -3.98 18.58
N LEU A 429 22.07 -3.52 19.08
CA LEU A 429 21.19 -4.31 19.94
C LEU A 429 20.46 -5.36 19.10
N ARG A 430 20.47 -6.61 19.57
CA ARG A 430 19.63 -7.69 19.01
C ARG A 430 18.51 -8.00 19.98
N ILE A 431 17.29 -7.96 19.51
CA ILE A 431 16.13 -8.40 20.28
C ILE A 431 15.71 -9.77 19.74
N VAL A 432 15.75 -10.77 20.61
CA VAL A 432 15.28 -12.13 20.31
C VAL A 432 13.92 -12.32 20.93
N CYS A 433 12.92 -12.55 20.10
CA CYS A 433 11.54 -12.71 20.49
C CYS A 433 11.03 -14.12 20.22
N TRP A 434 10.18 -14.63 21.10
CA TRP A 434 9.29 -15.77 20.85
C TRP A 434 7.96 -15.56 21.59
N HIS A 435 6.93 -16.36 21.28
CA HIS A 435 5.61 -16.21 21.90
C HIS A 435 5.38 -17.26 22.98
N GLY A 436 5.25 -18.53 22.61
CA GLY A 436 4.93 -19.60 23.55
C GLY A 436 5.99 -20.69 23.64
N THR A 437 5.98 -21.40 24.78
CA THR A 437 6.66 -22.69 24.92
C THR A 437 5.59 -23.75 25.10
N SER A 438 5.68 -24.85 24.36
CA SER A 438 4.67 -25.88 24.36
C SER A 438 4.54 -26.60 25.70
N LEU A 439 3.30 -26.88 26.08
CA LEU A 439 2.95 -27.77 27.20
C LEU A 439 2.76 -29.21 26.72
N ALA A 440 2.31 -29.37 25.48
CA ALA A 440 2.15 -30.64 24.80
C ALA A 440 2.75 -30.55 23.36
N ASP A 441 1.93 -30.66 22.32
CA ASP A 441 2.36 -30.71 20.93
C ASP A 441 2.08 -29.42 20.12
N GLU A 442 1.80 -28.28 20.78
CA GLU A 442 1.47 -27.02 20.13
C GLU A 442 2.54 -26.58 19.13
N HIS A 443 3.82 -26.84 19.41
CA HIS A 443 4.93 -26.53 18.50
C HIS A 443 4.87 -27.30 17.17
N ARG A 444 4.18 -28.45 17.12
CA ARG A 444 3.94 -29.20 15.88
C ARG A 444 2.79 -28.62 15.08
N VAL A 445 1.78 -28.08 15.77
CA VAL A 445 0.60 -27.46 15.16
C VAL A 445 0.95 -26.03 14.72
N PHE A 446 1.60 -25.27 15.58
CA PHE A 446 1.94 -23.85 15.39
C PHE A 446 3.46 -23.63 15.52
N PRO A 447 4.29 -24.16 14.61
CA PRO A 447 5.76 -24.09 14.73
C PRO A 447 6.32 -22.66 14.62
N GLY A 448 5.50 -21.71 14.17
CA GLY A 448 5.86 -20.27 14.14
C GLY A 448 5.53 -19.52 15.43
N LEU A 449 4.73 -20.11 16.32
CA LEU A 449 4.24 -19.49 17.55
C LEU A 449 4.81 -20.15 18.80
N PHE A 450 4.96 -21.48 18.80
CA PHE A 450 5.44 -22.24 19.95
C PHE A 450 6.80 -22.86 19.69
N LEU A 451 7.64 -22.87 20.72
CA LEU A 451 8.88 -23.64 20.80
C LEU A 451 8.65 -24.90 21.65
N SER A 452 9.29 -26.00 21.30
CA SER A 452 9.41 -27.08 22.28
C SER A 452 10.35 -26.67 23.43
N PRO A 453 10.17 -27.23 24.64
CA PRO A 453 11.11 -26.98 25.75
C PRO A 453 12.58 -27.25 25.38
N ASP A 454 12.85 -28.31 24.62
CA ASP A 454 14.20 -28.65 24.15
C ASP A 454 14.76 -27.62 23.17
N ASP A 455 13.92 -27.08 22.26
CA ASP A 455 14.35 -26.03 21.35
C ASP A 455 14.66 -24.74 22.10
N LEU A 456 13.88 -24.39 23.10
CA LEU A 456 14.16 -23.25 23.96
C LEU A 456 15.49 -23.43 24.66
N GLU A 457 15.72 -24.56 25.31
CA GLU A 457 16.97 -24.86 26.04
C GLU A 457 18.19 -24.73 25.12
N ARG A 458 18.14 -25.35 23.92
CA ARG A 458 19.21 -25.23 22.92
C ARG A 458 19.48 -23.78 22.49
N ARG A 459 18.44 -22.95 22.39
CA ARG A 459 18.58 -21.53 22.06
C ARG A 459 19.18 -20.73 23.19
N LEU A 460 18.77 -20.99 24.44
CA LEU A 460 19.33 -20.32 25.62
C LEU A 460 20.81 -20.66 25.79
N LEU A 461 21.20 -21.93 25.63
CA LEU A 461 22.61 -22.35 25.61
C LEU A 461 23.42 -21.57 24.56
N ALA A 462 22.85 -21.35 23.39
CA ALA A 462 23.54 -20.59 22.33
C ALA A 462 23.71 -19.09 22.67
N LEU A 463 22.93 -18.55 23.62
CA LEU A 463 23.00 -17.15 24.03
C LEU A 463 24.12 -16.83 25.03
N HIS A 464 24.72 -17.81 25.69
CA HIS A 464 25.86 -17.58 26.63
C HIS A 464 27.07 -16.88 25.99
N ARG A 465 27.20 -16.89 24.65
CA ARG A 465 28.23 -16.14 23.93
C ARG A 465 27.90 -14.66 23.68
N TYR A 466 26.75 -14.19 24.16
CA TYR A 466 26.26 -12.82 24.01
C TYR A 466 26.07 -12.19 25.39
N GLN A 467 26.05 -10.87 25.43
CA GLN A 467 25.68 -10.16 26.65
C GLN A 467 24.14 -9.95 26.66
N VAL A 468 23.47 -10.77 27.46
CA VAL A 468 22.03 -10.66 27.63
C VAL A 468 21.73 -9.61 28.68
N LEU A 469 20.99 -8.57 28.29
CA LEU A 469 20.65 -7.42 29.13
C LEU A 469 19.14 -7.28 29.24
N PRO A 470 18.62 -6.72 30.36
CA PRO A 470 17.25 -6.24 30.41
C PRO A 470 16.96 -5.29 29.24
N LEU A 471 15.78 -5.38 28.63
CA LEU A 471 15.44 -4.59 27.43
C LEU A 471 15.57 -3.09 27.70
N GLU A 472 15.07 -2.62 28.83
CA GLU A 472 15.13 -1.20 29.19
C GLU A 472 16.57 -0.70 29.28
N GLU A 473 17.42 -1.42 30.02
CA GLU A 473 18.85 -1.12 30.13
C GLU A 473 19.54 -1.12 28.77
N ALA A 474 19.26 -2.13 27.94
CA ALA A 474 19.84 -2.24 26.60
C ALA A 474 19.46 -1.05 25.71
N VAL A 475 18.21 -0.56 25.79
CA VAL A 475 17.74 0.60 25.05
C VAL A 475 18.36 1.90 25.55
N GLN A 476 18.48 2.07 26.88
CA GLN A 476 19.14 3.22 27.49
C GLN A 476 20.62 3.30 27.08
N ARG A 477 21.36 2.17 27.17
CA ARG A 477 22.77 2.10 26.77
C ARG A 477 22.95 2.31 25.26
N LEU A 478 22.01 1.84 24.43
CA LEU A 478 22.01 2.08 22.99
C LEU A 478 21.91 3.58 22.69
N ARG A 479 20.97 4.27 23.35
CA ARG A 479 20.77 5.72 23.21
C ARG A 479 21.97 6.53 23.69
N ALA A 480 22.62 6.08 24.76
CA ALA A 480 23.82 6.71 25.31
C ALA A 480 25.11 6.37 24.54
N GLY A 481 25.05 5.50 23.53
CA GLY A 481 26.24 5.04 22.81
C GLY A 481 27.18 4.12 23.63
N THR A 482 26.72 3.60 24.76
CA THR A 482 27.48 2.77 25.70
C THR A 482 27.10 1.29 25.65
N LEU A 483 26.32 0.88 24.61
CA LEU A 483 25.90 -0.50 24.45
C LEU A 483 27.12 -1.42 24.26
N PRO A 484 27.27 -2.51 25.04
CA PRO A 484 28.38 -3.43 24.87
C PRO A 484 28.29 -4.18 23.53
N PRO A 485 29.42 -4.64 22.99
CA PRO A 485 29.42 -5.47 21.79
C PRO A 485 28.62 -6.76 22.00
N ALA A 486 27.91 -7.20 20.95
CA ALA A 486 27.10 -8.42 20.96
C ALA A 486 25.97 -8.43 22.02
N ALA A 487 25.44 -7.26 22.35
CA ALA A 487 24.28 -7.15 23.26
C ALA A 487 23.03 -7.80 22.68
N VAL A 488 22.29 -8.50 23.53
CA VAL A 488 21.01 -9.15 23.24
C VAL A 488 20.01 -8.80 24.33
N ALA A 489 18.78 -8.50 23.94
CA ALA A 489 17.64 -8.47 24.86
C ALA A 489 16.64 -9.59 24.48
N LEU A 490 16.00 -10.18 25.48
CA LEU A 490 15.01 -11.23 25.27
C LEU A 490 13.61 -10.69 25.52
N THR A 491 12.69 -10.99 24.61
CA THR A 491 11.27 -10.67 24.77
C THR A 491 10.40 -11.89 24.54
N ILE A 492 9.30 -11.96 25.28
CA ILE A 492 8.29 -13.00 25.14
C ILE A 492 6.97 -12.28 24.94
N ASP A 493 6.26 -12.62 23.87
CA ASP A 493 4.97 -12.02 23.56
C ASP A 493 3.81 -12.88 24.04
N ASP A 494 2.63 -12.26 24.18
CA ASP A 494 1.33 -12.82 24.55
C ASP A 494 1.21 -13.32 26.00
N GLY A 495 2.20 -14.00 26.55
CA GLY A 495 2.15 -14.57 27.89
C GLY A 495 1.43 -15.92 27.95
N PHE A 496 1.61 -16.81 26.97
CA PHE A 496 1.06 -18.18 27.02
C PHE A 496 1.45 -18.92 28.30
N HIS A 497 0.56 -19.77 28.80
CA HIS A 497 0.74 -20.50 30.06
C HIS A 497 2.04 -21.33 30.10
N GLY A 498 2.47 -21.88 28.95
CA GLY A 498 3.76 -22.56 28.82
C GLY A 498 4.98 -21.70 29.11
N THR A 499 4.85 -20.37 29.07
CA THR A 499 5.91 -19.43 29.49
C THR A 499 6.24 -19.61 30.98
N LEU A 500 5.22 -19.70 31.84
CA LEU A 500 5.43 -19.92 33.27
C LEU A 500 5.96 -21.32 33.58
N ARG A 501 5.47 -22.33 32.86
CA ARG A 501 5.81 -23.72 33.14
C ARG A 501 7.19 -24.14 32.64
N HIS A 502 7.66 -23.56 31.53
CA HIS A 502 8.91 -23.99 30.88
C HIS A 502 9.88 -22.82 30.65
N ALA A 503 9.41 -21.70 30.07
CA ALA A 503 10.34 -20.63 29.68
C ALA A 503 10.93 -19.91 30.89
N TRP A 504 10.09 -19.55 31.87
CA TRP A 504 10.56 -18.85 33.08
C TRP A 504 11.59 -19.65 33.89
N PRO A 505 11.35 -20.93 34.25
CA PRO A 505 12.36 -21.74 34.93
C PRO A 505 13.65 -21.92 34.15
N ALA A 506 13.57 -22.04 32.81
CA ALA A 506 14.76 -22.12 31.98
C ALA A 506 15.57 -20.81 32.00
N LEU A 507 14.92 -19.65 31.85
CA LEU A 507 15.56 -18.36 31.94
C LEU A 507 16.26 -18.13 33.28
N GLN A 508 15.61 -18.54 34.37
CA GLN A 508 16.18 -18.46 35.73
C GLN A 508 17.46 -19.32 35.83
N ARG A 509 17.43 -20.57 35.35
CA ARG A 509 18.62 -21.44 35.36
C ARG A 509 19.79 -20.86 34.59
N HIS A 510 19.51 -20.15 33.46
CA HIS A 510 20.56 -19.50 32.65
C HIS A 510 20.94 -18.12 33.14
N GLY A 511 20.25 -17.54 34.13
CA GLY A 511 20.47 -16.19 34.62
C GLY A 511 20.16 -15.09 33.59
N PHE A 512 19.22 -15.34 32.67
CA PHE A 512 18.88 -14.42 31.60
C PHE A 512 17.64 -13.60 31.92
N PRO A 513 17.73 -12.26 31.92
CA PRO A 513 16.58 -11.40 32.00
C PRO A 513 15.75 -11.47 30.70
N ALA A 514 14.44 -11.39 30.83
CA ALA A 514 13.52 -11.28 29.70
C ALA A 514 12.38 -10.32 30.01
N THR A 515 11.85 -9.66 28.99
CA THR A 515 10.66 -8.81 29.09
C THR A 515 9.47 -9.56 28.52
N LEU A 516 8.40 -9.71 29.31
CA LEU A 516 7.15 -10.30 28.89
C LEU A 516 6.15 -9.21 28.51
N TYR A 517 5.59 -9.31 27.30
CA TYR A 517 4.47 -8.50 26.82
C TYR A 517 3.19 -9.32 26.90
N ALA A 518 2.41 -9.12 27.94
CA ALA A 518 1.19 -9.88 28.18
C ALA A 518 -0.02 -9.27 27.47
N THR A 519 -0.83 -10.11 26.82
CA THR A 519 -2.12 -9.70 26.26
C THR A 519 -3.18 -9.73 27.36
N THR A 520 -3.46 -8.54 27.93
CA THR A 520 -4.24 -8.37 29.17
C THR A 520 -5.65 -8.95 29.09
N TYR A 521 -6.32 -8.86 27.93
CA TYR A 521 -7.67 -9.40 27.78
C TYR A 521 -7.74 -10.91 28.08
N HIS A 522 -6.94 -11.71 27.40
CA HIS A 522 -6.93 -13.16 27.61
C HIS A 522 -6.33 -13.59 28.96
N ALA A 523 -5.37 -12.83 29.47
CA ALA A 523 -4.83 -13.06 30.81
C ALA A 523 -5.89 -12.83 31.92
N ARG A 524 -6.83 -11.89 31.72
CA ARG A 524 -7.92 -11.62 32.67
C ARG A 524 -9.10 -12.57 32.52
N SER A 525 -9.45 -12.94 31.29
CA SER A 525 -10.61 -13.82 31.02
C SER A 525 -10.31 -15.31 31.23
N GLY A 526 -9.04 -15.71 31.19
CA GLY A 526 -8.63 -17.12 31.25
C GLY A 526 -9.06 -17.96 30.03
N THR A 527 -9.64 -17.32 29.00
CA THR A 527 -10.16 -18.03 27.82
C THR A 527 -9.02 -18.36 26.85
N PRO A 528 -9.06 -19.54 26.20
CA PRO A 528 -8.14 -19.86 25.11
C PRO A 528 -8.32 -18.90 23.93
N VAL A 529 -7.25 -18.66 23.16
CA VAL A 529 -7.30 -17.78 22.01
C VAL A 529 -8.16 -18.41 20.90
N PHE A 530 -9.30 -17.79 20.58
CA PHE A 530 -10.32 -18.30 19.65
C PHE A 530 -9.74 -18.77 18.31
N ARG A 531 -8.91 -17.92 17.65
CA ARG A 531 -8.32 -18.26 16.34
C ARG A 531 -7.42 -19.50 16.40
N LEU A 532 -6.79 -19.77 17.53
CA LEU A 532 -5.95 -20.95 17.72
C LEU A 532 -6.81 -22.20 17.94
N LEU A 533 -7.94 -22.10 18.66
CA LEU A 533 -8.88 -23.20 18.79
C LEU A 533 -9.46 -23.64 17.45
N VAL A 534 -9.87 -22.66 16.61
CA VAL A 534 -10.38 -22.97 15.27
C VAL A 534 -9.31 -23.64 14.41
N GLN A 535 -8.09 -23.08 14.37
CA GLN A 535 -6.98 -23.67 13.61
C GLN A 535 -6.64 -25.08 14.11
N TRP A 536 -6.69 -25.30 15.43
CA TRP A 536 -6.49 -26.62 16.04
C TRP A 536 -7.55 -27.61 15.56
N ALA A 537 -8.83 -27.24 15.64
CA ALA A 537 -9.95 -28.09 15.20
C ALA A 537 -9.84 -28.46 13.72
N PHE A 538 -9.50 -27.48 12.85
CA PHE A 538 -9.30 -27.72 11.42
C PHE A 538 -8.14 -28.65 11.10
N ARG A 539 -7.11 -28.66 11.93
CA ARG A 539 -5.93 -29.50 11.75
C ARG A 539 -6.13 -30.92 12.26
N GLU A 540 -6.77 -31.07 13.41
CA GLU A 540 -6.96 -32.36 14.07
C GLU A 540 -8.14 -33.14 13.47
N SER A 541 -9.03 -32.46 12.73
CA SER A 541 -10.17 -33.09 12.09
C SER A 541 -9.78 -34.16 11.06
N LYS A 542 -10.51 -35.24 11.08
CA LYS A 542 -10.49 -36.32 10.07
C LYS A 542 -11.74 -36.29 9.17
N GLU A 543 -12.66 -35.37 9.43
CA GLU A 543 -13.88 -35.22 8.64
C GLU A 543 -13.54 -34.80 7.21
N PRO A 544 -14.14 -35.40 6.17
CA PRO A 544 -13.84 -35.09 4.79
C PRO A 544 -14.42 -33.73 4.31
N VAL A 545 -15.48 -33.26 4.97
CA VAL A 545 -16.26 -32.08 4.58
C VAL A 545 -16.78 -31.37 5.84
N LEU A 546 -16.76 -30.04 5.82
CA LEU A 546 -17.39 -29.17 6.82
C LEU A 546 -18.51 -28.37 6.16
N ASP A 547 -19.73 -28.48 6.64
CA ASP A 547 -20.85 -27.64 6.24
C ASP A 547 -20.80 -26.32 7.04
N LEU A 548 -20.65 -25.22 6.33
CA LEU A 548 -20.55 -23.87 6.93
C LEU A 548 -21.93 -23.28 7.24
N SER A 549 -22.99 -23.79 6.63
CA SER A 549 -24.35 -23.24 6.72
C SER A 549 -24.91 -23.35 8.15
N GLU A 550 -24.53 -24.40 8.87
CA GLU A 550 -25.00 -24.69 10.22
C GLU A 550 -24.22 -23.96 11.33
N LEU A 551 -23.10 -23.32 10.99
CA LEU A 551 -22.22 -22.69 11.98
C LEU A 551 -22.68 -21.30 12.43
N GLY A 552 -23.65 -20.69 11.75
CA GLY A 552 -24.21 -19.38 12.12
C GLY A 552 -23.26 -18.20 11.88
N VAL A 553 -22.23 -18.37 11.04
CA VAL A 553 -21.25 -17.33 10.71
C VAL A 553 -21.61 -16.52 9.45
N GLY A 554 -22.80 -16.73 8.86
CA GLY A 554 -23.23 -16.07 7.63
C GLY A 554 -22.50 -16.59 6.37
N MET A 555 -21.90 -17.78 6.46
CA MET A 555 -21.30 -18.49 5.34
C MET A 555 -22.22 -19.65 4.95
N VAL A 556 -22.32 -19.92 3.64
CA VAL A 556 -23.11 -21.05 3.11
C VAL A 556 -22.24 -21.95 2.25
N GLY A 557 -22.61 -23.24 2.20
CA GLY A 557 -21.92 -24.26 1.44
C GLY A 557 -20.97 -25.12 2.24
N ALA A 558 -20.45 -26.16 1.59
CA ALA A 558 -19.56 -27.15 2.20
C ALA A 558 -18.11 -26.95 1.74
N VAL A 559 -17.16 -27.17 2.64
CA VAL A 559 -15.72 -27.09 2.39
C VAL A 559 -15.09 -28.45 2.52
N ARG A 560 -14.34 -28.87 1.51
CA ARG A 560 -13.57 -30.11 1.57
C ARG A 560 -12.35 -29.97 2.46
N MET A 561 -12.21 -30.88 3.43
CA MET A 561 -11.14 -30.91 4.44
C MET A 561 -9.90 -31.66 3.92
N THR A 562 -9.32 -31.21 2.83
CA THR A 562 -8.19 -31.88 2.14
C THR A 562 -6.81 -31.29 2.46
N GLY A 563 -6.73 -30.35 3.40
CA GLY A 563 -5.48 -29.63 3.71
C GLY A 563 -5.07 -28.57 2.67
N GLY A 564 -5.90 -28.32 1.65
CA GLY A 564 -5.61 -27.44 0.53
C GLY A 564 -5.87 -25.96 0.80
N ALA A 565 -5.66 -25.15 -0.26
CA ALA A 565 -5.84 -23.70 -0.20
C ALA A 565 -7.31 -23.30 0.10
N GLU A 566 -8.28 -24.04 -0.41
CA GLU A 566 -9.71 -23.82 -0.20
C GLU A 566 -10.09 -23.94 1.30
N GLN A 567 -9.64 -24.99 1.96
CA GLN A 567 -9.84 -25.19 3.40
C GLN A 567 -9.19 -24.07 4.22
N THR A 568 -7.95 -23.70 3.88
CA THR A 568 -7.23 -22.63 4.57
C THR A 568 -7.93 -21.29 4.39
N GLU A 569 -8.40 -20.97 3.19
CA GLU A 569 -9.12 -19.73 2.92
C GLU A 569 -10.46 -19.66 3.65
N ALA A 570 -11.23 -20.74 3.65
CA ALA A 570 -12.51 -20.85 4.37
C ALA A 570 -12.31 -20.66 5.88
N MET A 571 -11.33 -21.34 6.47
CA MET A 571 -10.96 -21.19 7.88
C MET A 571 -10.64 -19.72 8.24
N TRP A 572 -9.77 -19.06 7.48
CA TRP A 572 -9.40 -17.67 7.75
C TRP A 572 -10.55 -16.70 7.52
N ARG A 573 -11.42 -16.96 6.55
CA ARG A 573 -12.63 -16.17 6.33
C ARG A 573 -13.57 -16.27 7.52
N MET A 574 -13.78 -17.47 8.03
CA MET A 574 -14.61 -17.73 9.22
C MET A 574 -14.05 -17.04 10.47
N ILE A 575 -12.74 -17.16 10.72
CA ILE A 575 -12.07 -16.48 11.84
C ILE A 575 -12.30 -14.97 11.75
N ARG A 576 -12.02 -14.35 10.61
CA ARG A 576 -12.21 -12.90 10.43
C ARG A 576 -13.66 -12.46 10.64
N GLN A 577 -14.63 -13.19 10.08
CA GLN A 577 -16.05 -12.85 10.28
C GLN A 577 -16.49 -12.97 11.73
N ALA A 578 -15.99 -13.98 12.43
CA ALA A 578 -16.29 -14.14 13.85
C ALA A 578 -15.64 -13.04 14.70
N GLU A 579 -14.40 -12.65 14.40
CA GLU A 579 -13.70 -11.58 15.12
C GLU A 579 -14.33 -10.20 14.89
N GLU A 580 -14.94 -9.97 13.72
CA GLU A 580 -15.65 -8.73 13.39
C GLU A 580 -17.06 -8.62 13.98
N ARG A 581 -17.75 -9.74 14.19
CA ARG A 581 -19.21 -9.75 14.48
C ARG A 581 -19.57 -10.24 15.87
N PHE A 582 -18.75 -11.09 16.48
CA PHE A 582 -19.09 -11.79 17.71
C PHE A 582 -18.27 -11.30 18.90
N SER A 583 -18.90 -11.23 20.06
CA SER A 583 -18.23 -11.07 21.35
C SER A 583 -17.38 -12.31 21.67
N GLU A 584 -16.48 -12.19 22.63
CA GLU A 584 -15.62 -13.32 22.99
C GLU A 584 -16.38 -14.56 23.49
N PRO A 585 -17.41 -14.47 24.35
CA PRO A 585 -18.22 -15.63 24.70
C PRO A 585 -18.87 -16.31 23.48
N GLU A 586 -19.36 -15.52 22.52
CA GLU A 586 -19.95 -16.06 21.29
C GLU A 586 -18.90 -16.74 20.41
N ARG A 587 -17.66 -16.20 20.37
CA ARG A 587 -16.52 -16.83 19.67
C ARG A 587 -16.14 -18.16 20.29
N GLN A 588 -16.11 -18.24 21.62
CA GLN A 588 -15.84 -19.50 22.32
C GLN A 588 -16.93 -20.57 22.05
N ALA A 589 -18.19 -20.16 22.06
CA ALA A 589 -19.31 -21.05 21.69
C ALA A 589 -19.24 -21.46 20.21
N LEU A 590 -18.80 -20.55 19.33
CA LEU A 590 -18.57 -20.90 17.93
C LEU A 590 -17.42 -21.90 17.75
N ALA A 591 -16.32 -21.73 18.49
CA ALA A 591 -15.22 -22.71 18.46
C ALA A 591 -15.69 -24.11 18.85
N ASP A 592 -16.57 -24.21 19.85
CA ASP A 592 -17.16 -25.50 20.26
C ASP A 592 -18.07 -26.09 19.17
N ARG A 593 -18.91 -25.28 18.51
CA ARG A 593 -19.72 -25.75 17.36
C ARG A 593 -18.86 -26.21 16.19
N ILE A 594 -17.79 -25.45 15.86
CA ILE A 594 -16.85 -25.86 14.82
C ILE A 594 -16.16 -27.17 15.16
N ALA A 595 -15.70 -27.33 16.41
CA ALA A 595 -15.04 -28.52 16.87
C ALA A 595 -16.00 -29.75 16.83
N ALA A 596 -17.25 -29.56 17.26
CA ALA A 596 -18.29 -30.59 17.16
C ALA A 596 -18.56 -30.98 15.69
N ALA A 597 -18.74 -30.04 14.80
CA ALA A 597 -18.94 -30.30 13.37
C ALA A 597 -17.72 -30.97 12.69
N LEU A 598 -16.53 -30.78 13.24
CA LEU A 598 -15.29 -31.40 12.79
C LEU A 598 -14.91 -32.66 13.54
N ASN A 599 -15.76 -33.12 14.46
CA ASN A 599 -15.55 -34.28 15.34
C ASN A 599 -14.21 -34.23 16.10
N VAL A 600 -13.90 -33.03 16.67
CA VAL A 600 -12.67 -32.76 17.44
C VAL A 600 -13.03 -32.41 18.88
N ASP A 601 -12.40 -33.10 19.83
CA ASP A 601 -12.54 -32.79 21.25
C ASP A 601 -11.57 -31.69 21.68
N LEU A 602 -12.09 -30.54 22.11
CA LEU A 602 -11.31 -29.43 22.67
C LEU A 602 -11.09 -29.55 24.19
N GLY A 603 -11.67 -30.53 24.86
CA GLY A 603 -11.54 -30.76 26.32
C GLY A 603 -10.08 -30.80 26.79
N PRO A 604 -9.21 -31.63 26.19
CA PRO A 604 -7.80 -31.69 26.57
C PRO A 604 -7.05 -30.36 26.38
N VAL A 605 -7.36 -29.62 25.31
CA VAL A 605 -6.74 -28.29 25.00
C VAL A 605 -7.12 -27.28 26.07
N ARG A 606 -8.38 -27.25 26.48
CA ARG A 606 -8.92 -26.37 27.53
C ARG A 606 -8.39 -26.74 28.91
N ALA A 607 -8.52 -28.01 29.30
CA ALA A 607 -8.07 -28.51 30.60
C ALA A 607 -6.55 -28.38 30.77
N GLY A 608 -5.76 -28.63 29.72
CA GLY A 608 -4.31 -28.47 29.71
C GLY A 608 -3.85 -27.05 29.53
N ARG A 609 -4.74 -26.09 29.26
CA ARG A 609 -4.43 -24.67 28.98
C ARG A 609 -3.41 -24.46 27.86
N TRP A 610 -3.36 -25.35 26.86
CA TRP A 610 -2.33 -25.34 25.83
C TRP A 610 -2.33 -24.07 24.98
N LEU A 611 -3.52 -23.54 24.68
CA LEU A 611 -3.73 -22.36 23.87
C LEU A 611 -4.25 -21.17 24.70
N SER A 612 -4.07 -21.21 26.02
CA SER A 612 -4.46 -20.16 26.95
C SER A 612 -3.25 -19.37 27.42
N LEU A 613 -3.48 -18.13 27.81
CA LEU A 613 -2.47 -17.29 28.47
C LEU A 613 -2.44 -17.60 29.98
N ALA A 614 -1.32 -17.25 30.61
CA ALA A 614 -1.23 -17.20 32.04
C ALA A 614 -2.13 -16.08 32.58
N SER A 615 -2.75 -16.29 33.74
CA SER A 615 -3.53 -15.22 34.39
C SER A 615 -2.64 -14.07 34.86
N VAL A 616 -3.27 -12.92 35.12
CA VAL A 616 -2.54 -11.75 35.67
C VAL A 616 -1.90 -12.09 37.01
N ASP A 617 -2.62 -12.84 37.87
CA ASP A 617 -2.14 -13.23 39.20
C ASP A 617 -0.98 -14.25 39.12
N GLU A 618 -0.96 -15.11 38.10
CA GLU A 618 0.14 -16.04 37.85
C GLU A 618 1.38 -15.32 37.31
N LEU A 619 1.21 -14.22 36.58
CA LEU A 619 2.31 -13.43 35.99
C LEU A 619 2.94 -12.51 37.02
#